data_8eb2385514c29f9f56fbe67eac605c9b
#
_entry.id   8eb2385514c29f9f56fbe67eac605c9b
#
_cell.length_a   1.000
_cell.length_b   1.000
_cell.length_c   1.000
_cell.angle_alpha   90.00
_cell.angle_beta   90.00
_cell.angle_gamma   90.00
#
_symmetry.space_group_name_H-M   'P 1'
#
loop_
_entity.id
_entity.type
_entity.pdbx_description
1 polymer ?
#
loop_
_entity_poly.entity_id
_entity_poly.type
_entity_poly.pdbx_seq_one_letter_code
_entity_poly.pdbx_strand_id
1 'polypeptide(L)'
;MLEKKVKSIVLAAGKGTRMKSELPKVLHVIFNKPLLGYVLDAVNNTEYVDENFVIVGHESEKVEAFVKDNYKNTKCIMQCPQLGTGDAVNKATPYLKDFDGYVIVVCGDTPLITAETIKNFVEFHDNNHADLTVMSAIFENPKNYGRIIRDKNNKFVAIVEEKDATPEQKAVKEINAGIYCINWKTVSDAFSNLQNNNAQGEYYITDIVKWAVGKNLSVQSYILDNNEEIFGINSKVQLAEATKILNKKTLINLMQEGVQIVDPDTTYISPETTIGADTIILPNVYITGKNTIGKNCKIGPFSHVRDGAIIGNNVRIGNFVEIKKSVIKDNTNVSHLSYIGDSELGSRVNIGAGTITANYNPISKVKSKTIIKDGANTGSNSVLVAPVTINEMASVAAGSIITKDVEAYSLAVTRSPLRIISNWVKMKIEQLSGGNK
;
A
#
# COMPACT_ATOMS: atom_id res chain seq x y z
N MET A 1 -3.05 -29.99 -7.09
CA MET A 1 -1.70 -29.40 -7.38
C MET A 1 -1.68 -29.14 -8.87
N LEU A 2 -1.17 -27.99 -9.29
CA LEU A 2 -1.01 -27.68 -10.72
C LEU A 2 -0.04 -28.66 -11.35
N GLU A 3 -0.33 -29.09 -12.57
CA GLU A 3 0.55 -29.97 -13.34
C GLU A 3 1.78 -29.23 -13.87
N LYS A 4 1.68 -27.89 -14.04
CA LYS A 4 2.71 -27.06 -14.65
C LYS A 4 3.21 -25.96 -13.73
N LYS A 5 4.47 -25.57 -13.91
CA LYS A 5 5.07 -24.38 -13.28
C LYS A 5 4.43 -23.11 -13.80
N VAL A 6 4.42 -22.07 -12.96
CA VAL A 6 3.86 -20.77 -13.30
C VAL A 6 4.92 -19.68 -13.16
N LYS A 7 5.00 -18.80 -14.14
CA LYS A 7 5.77 -17.55 -14.09
C LYS A 7 4.85 -16.36 -14.32
N SER A 8 5.26 -15.17 -13.90
CA SER A 8 4.47 -13.96 -14.14
C SER A 8 5.20 -12.92 -15.00
N ILE A 9 4.42 -12.15 -15.75
CA ILE A 9 4.86 -10.92 -16.43
C ILE A 9 3.97 -9.79 -15.90
N VAL A 10 4.58 -8.79 -15.25
CA VAL A 10 3.91 -7.62 -14.70
C VAL A 10 4.19 -6.42 -15.58
N LEU A 11 3.16 -5.86 -16.20
CA LEU A 11 3.28 -4.72 -17.11
C LEU A 11 3.40 -3.40 -16.33
N ALA A 12 4.56 -2.79 -16.32
CA ALA A 12 4.88 -1.57 -15.58
C ALA A 12 5.56 -0.47 -16.44
N ALA A 13 5.62 -0.64 -17.77
CA ALA A 13 6.35 0.26 -18.67
C ALA A 13 5.61 1.56 -19.05
N GLY A 14 4.31 1.67 -18.74
CA GLY A 14 3.46 2.77 -19.19
C GLY A 14 3.87 4.15 -18.64
N LYS A 15 3.82 5.19 -19.50
CA LYS A 15 4.19 6.59 -19.16
C LYS A 15 3.29 7.23 -18.09
N GLY A 16 2.05 6.77 -17.94
CA GLY A 16 1.13 7.28 -16.92
C GLY A 16 0.81 8.78 -16.99
N THR A 17 0.75 9.36 -18.17
CA THR A 17 0.61 10.82 -18.41
C THR A 17 -0.59 11.45 -17.70
N ARG A 18 -1.68 10.69 -17.51
CA ARG A 18 -2.89 11.12 -16.77
C ARG A 18 -2.66 11.33 -15.27
N MET A 19 -1.58 10.79 -14.71
CA MET A 19 -1.18 11.03 -13.31
C MET A 19 -0.63 12.43 -13.08
N LYS A 20 -0.16 13.12 -14.16
CA LYS A 20 0.48 14.44 -14.09
C LYS A 20 1.56 14.47 -13.01
N SER A 21 2.51 13.54 -13.07
CA SER A 21 3.54 13.32 -12.05
C SER A 21 4.84 12.87 -12.72
N GLU A 22 5.98 13.26 -12.16
CA GLU A 22 7.30 12.75 -12.50
C GLU A 22 7.56 11.36 -11.94
N LEU A 23 6.77 10.94 -10.94
CA LEU A 23 6.85 9.60 -10.39
C LEU A 23 6.16 8.62 -11.33
N PRO A 24 6.80 7.48 -11.70
CA PRO A 24 6.16 6.42 -12.44
C PRO A 24 4.81 6.02 -11.86
N LYS A 25 3.80 5.82 -12.71
CA LYS A 25 2.44 5.52 -12.29
C LYS A 25 2.39 4.39 -11.25
N VAL A 26 3.13 3.32 -11.48
CA VAL A 26 3.15 2.11 -10.64
C VAL A 26 3.85 2.30 -9.29
N LEU A 27 4.56 3.40 -9.09
CA LEU A 27 5.22 3.77 -7.83
C LEU A 27 4.39 4.72 -6.97
N HIS A 28 3.24 5.22 -7.44
CA HIS A 28 2.32 5.92 -6.55
C HIS A 28 1.83 5.00 -5.44
N VAL A 29 1.60 5.56 -4.25
CA VAL A 29 1.39 4.77 -3.03
C VAL A 29 -0.05 4.82 -2.54
N ILE A 30 -0.49 3.70 -1.97
CA ILE A 30 -1.64 3.59 -1.07
C ILE A 30 -1.07 3.11 0.27
N PHE A 31 -1.35 3.79 1.37
CA PHE A 31 -0.83 3.46 2.72
C PHE A 31 0.70 3.23 2.78
N ASN A 32 1.49 4.04 2.04
CA ASN A 32 2.94 3.97 1.92
C ASN A 32 3.49 2.80 1.08
N LYS A 33 2.64 1.97 0.47
CA LYS A 33 3.05 0.88 -0.41
C LYS A 33 2.77 1.24 -1.87
N PRO A 34 3.74 1.11 -2.79
CA PRO A 34 3.53 1.35 -4.23
C PRO A 34 2.47 0.42 -4.83
N LEU A 35 1.76 0.90 -5.86
CA LEU A 35 0.78 0.08 -6.60
C LEU A 35 1.39 -1.24 -7.08
N LEU A 36 2.59 -1.18 -7.67
CA LEU A 36 3.34 -2.36 -8.11
C LEU A 36 3.60 -3.34 -6.97
N GLY A 37 3.83 -2.83 -5.74
CA GLY A 37 4.06 -3.67 -4.57
C GLY A 37 2.83 -4.50 -4.20
N TYR A 38 1.62 -3.95 -4.30
CA TYR A 38 0.39 -4.72 -4.10
C TYR A 38 0.24 -5.84 -5.12
N VAL A 39 0.51 -5.55 -6.40
CA VAL A 39 0.40 -6.55 -7.48
C VAL A 39 1.43 -7.66 -7.31
N LEU A 40 2.70 -7.31 -7.03
CA LEU A 40 3.76 -8.30 -6.82
C LEU A 40 3.50 -9.18 -5.61
N ASP A 41 2.97 -8.61 -4.51
CA ASP A 41 2.59 -9.40 -3.34
C ASP A 41 1.43 -10.33 -3.64
N ALA A 42 0.41 -9.87 -4.38
CA ALA A 42 -0.70 -10.72 -4.78
C ALA A 42 -0.22 -11.91 -5.62
N VAL A 43 0.67 -11.67 -6.59
CA VAL A 43 1.26 -12.72 -7.43
C VAL A 43 2.11 -13.69 -6.60
N ASN A 44 3.00 -13.20 -5.74
CA ASN A 44 3.88 -14.05 -4.93
C ASN A 44 3.11 -14.89 -3.90
N ASN A 45 2.04 -14.34 -3.31
CA ASN A 45 1.24 -15.02 -2.30
C ASN A 45 0.29 -16.08 -2.88
N THR A 46 0.27 -16.30 -4.21
CA THR A 46 -0.44 -17.43 -4.82
C THR A 46 0.23 -18.77 -4.52
N GLU A 47 1.50 -18.77 -4.11
CA GLU A 47 2.35 -19.95 -3.93
C GLU A 47 2.62 -20.76 -5.21
N TYR A 48 2.09 -20.32 -6.36
CA TYR A 48 2.27 -20.99 -7.66
C TYR A 48 3.38 -20.38 -8.49
N VAL A 49 3.71 -19.09 -8.27
CA VAL A 49 4.63 -18.35 -9.13
C VAL A 49 6.08 -18.47 -8.64
N ASP A 50 6.93 -19.09 -9.45
CA ASP A 50 8.35 -19.30 -9.15
C ASP A 50 9.22 -18.06 -9.45
N GLU A 51 8.91 -17.32 -10.51
CA GLU A 51 9.71 -16.20 -11.01
C GLU A 51 8.82 -15.11 -11.62
N ASN A 52 9.15 -13.84 -11.35
CA ASN A 52 8.44 -12.69 -11.88
C ASN A 52 9.32 -11.92 -12.87
N PHE A 53 8.70 -11.42 -13.95
CA PHE A 53 9.28 -10.47 -14.89
C PHE A 53 8.49 -9.17 -14.84
N VAL A 54 9.12 -8.07 -14.46
CA VAL A 54 8.50 -6.73 -14.47
C VAL A 54 8.97 -6.01 -15.72
N ILE A 55 8.05 -5.70 -16.62
CA ILE A 55 8.38 -4.93 -17.82
C ILE A 55 8.41 -3.46 -17.45
N VAL A 56 9.58 -2.85 -17.53
CA VAL A 56 9.83 -1.46 -17.18
C VAL A 56 10.09 -0.61 -18.42
N GLY A 57 9.89 0.70 -18.34
CA GLY A 57 10.06 1.59 -19.50
C GLY A 57 10.39 3.01 -19.04
N HIS A 58 9.39 3.88 -18.96
CA HIS A 58 9.60 5.26 -18.52
C HIS A 58 10.08 5.32 -17.07
N GLU A 59 11.19 6.06 -16.80
CA GLU A 59 11.80 6.18 -15.45
C GLU A 59 12.12 4.81 -14.83
N SER A 60 12.60 3.88 -15.64
CA SER A 60 12.85 2.47 -15.24
C SER A 60 13.73 2.34 -14.01
N GLU A 61 14.73 3.19 -13.85
CA GLU A 61 15.70 3.16 -12.73
C GLU A 61 14.99 3.19 -11.36
N LYS A 62 13.92 4.00 -11.24
CA LYS A 62 13.14 4.10 -10.00
C LYS A 62 12.35 2.81 -9.72
N VAL A 63 11.78 2.21 -10.77
CA VAL A 63 11.02 0.96 -10.64
C VAL A 63 11.97 -0.20 -10.36
N GLU A 64 13.10 -0.27 -11.05
CA GLU A 64 14.14 -1.29 -10.85
C GLU A 64 14.72 -1.25 -9.43
N ALA A 65 15.01 -0.04 -8.91
CA ALA A 65 15.46 0.13 -7.53
C ALA A 65 14.42 -0.42 -6.54
N PHE A 66 13.14 -0.04 -6.69
CA PHE A 66 12.07 -0.55 -5.83
C PHE A 66 11.96 -2.09 -5.89
N VAL A 67 11.99 -2.68 -7.08
CA VAL A 67 11.88 -4.13 -7.27
C VAL A 67 13.09 -4.84 -6.65
N LYS A 68 14.30 -4.37 -6.92
CA LYS A 68 15.54 -4.95 -6.39
C LYS A 68 15.59 -4.96 -4.86
N ASP A 69 15.13 -3.87 -4.24
CA ASP A 69 15.19 -3.73 -2.79
C ASP A 69 14.14 -4.60 -2.06
N ASN A 70 13.04 -4.96 -2.72
CA ASN A 70 11.91 -5.61 -2.08
C ASN A 70 11.59 -7.03 -2.60
N TYR A 71 12.01 -7.41 -3.82
CA TYR A 71 11.57 -8.66 -4.48
C TYR A 71 12.73 -9.45 -5.10
N LYS A 72 13.23 -10.45 -4.38
CA LYS A 72 14.44 -11.22 -4.78
C LYS A 72 14.27 -12.07 -6.05
N ASN A 73 13.08 -12.66 -6.25
CA ASN A 73 12.79 -13.56 -7.39
C ASN A 73 12.14 -12.81 -8.56
N THR A 74 12.53 -11.54 -8.77
CA THR A 74 11.91 -10.68 -9.76
C THR A 74 12.99 -10.05 -10.63
N LYS A 75 12.84 -10.17 -11.96
CA LYS A 75 13.70 -9.54 -12.95
C LYS A 75 12.98 -8.38 -13.63
N CYS A 76 13.62 -7.23 -13.74
CA CYS A 76 13.15 -6.14 -14.58
C CYS A 76 13.66 -6.31 -16.01
N ILE A 77 12.76 -6.10 -16.98
CA ILE A 77 13.05 -6.20 -18.41
C ILE A 77 12.65 -4.88 -19.05
N MET A 78 13.60 -4.23 -19.75
CA MET A 78 13.39 -2.95 -20.42
C MET A 78 12.53 -3.10 -21.68
N GLN A 79 11.48 -2.29 -21.79
CA GLN A 79 10.74 -2.06 -23.02
C GLN A 79 11.16 -0.70 -23.61
N CYS A 80 11.97 -0.72 -24.64
CA CYS A 80 12.40 0.47 -25.38
C CYS A 80 12.50 0.16 -26.89
N PRO A 81 11.76 0.89 -27.76
CA PRO A 81 10.70 1.84 -27.44
C PRO A 81 9.43 1.14 -26.94
N GLN A 82 8.50 1.91 -26.35
CA GLN A 82 7.21 1.43 -25.83
C GLN A 82 6.20 1.35 -26.98
N LEU A 83 6.04 0.15 -27.56
CA LEU A 83 5.24 -0.08 -28.77
C LEU A 83 3.90 -0.79 -28.48
N GLY A 84 3.45 -0.83 -27.23
CA GLY A 84 2.18 -1.44 -26.85
C GLY A 84 2.35 -2.62 -25.88
N THR A 85 1.21 -3.17 -25.43
CA THR A 85 1.16 -4.21 -24.40
C THR A 85 1.65 -5.57 -24.89
N GLY A 86 1.41 -5.91 -26.15
CA GLY A 86 1.91 -7.12 -26.79
C GLY A 86 3.44 -7.09 -26.97
N ASP A 87 4.00 -5.94 -27.37
CA ASP A 87 5.45 -5.75 -27.43
C ASP A 87 6.07 -5.86 -26.03
N ALA A 88 5.41 -5.36 -24.99
CA ALA A 88 5.88 -5.48 -23.62
C ALA A 88 6.05 -6.96 -23.22
N VAL A 89 5.05 -7.79 -23.46
CA VAL A 89 5.14 -9.25 -23.18
C VAL A 89 6.22 -9.90 -24.06
N ASN A 90 6.34 -9.50 -25.33
CA ASN A 90 7.34 -10.03 -26.25
C ASN A 90 8.78 -9.80 -25.76
N LYS A 91 9.05 -8.73 -24.98
CA LYS A 91 10.38 -8.50 -24.38
C LYS A 91 10.78 -9.60 -23.38
N ALA A 92 9.80 -10.30 -22.79
CA ALA A 92 10.08 -11.44 -21.90
C ALA A 92 10.34 -12.76 -22.64
N THR A 93 9.99 -12.88 -23.93
CA THR A 93 10.13 -14.12 -24.71
C THR A 93 11.54 -14.73 -24.66
N PRO A 94 12.65 -13.97 -24.74
CA PRO A 94 13.99 -14.56 -24.65
C PRO A 94 14.28 -15.26 -23.31
N TYR A 95 13.63 -14.83 -22.22
CA TYR A 95 13.80 -15.41 -20.89
C TYR A 95 12.88 -16.62 -20.64
N LEU A 96 11.97 -16.88 -21.57
CA LEU A 96 10.95 -17.94 -21.50
C LEU A 96 11.08 -18.95 -22.66
N LYS A 97 12.19 -18.94 -23.41
CA LYS A 97 12.36 -19.70 -24.67
C LYS A 97 12.07 -21.20 -24.50
N ASP A 98 12.56 -21.80 -23.42
CA ASP A 98 12.42 -23.25 -23.18
C ASP A 98 11.44 -23.54 -22.04
N PHE A 99 10.61 -22.57 -21.68
CA PHE A 99 9.67 -22.72 -20.59
C PHE A 99 8.42 -23.49 -21.03
N ASP A 100 8.20 -24.66 -20.44
CA ASP A 100 6.97 -25.45 -20.59
C ASP A 100 6.13 -25.29 -19.33
N GLY A 101 5.27 -24.28 -19.31
CA GLY A 101 4.45 -23.92 -18.16
C GLY A 101 3.45 -22.84 -18.48
N TYR A 102 2.83 -22.31 -17.45
CA TYR A 102 1.88 -21.20 -17.56
C TYR A 102 2.56 -19.86 -17.30
N VAL A 103 2.21 -18.86 -18.08
CA VAL A 103 2.61 -17.48 -17.85
C VAL A 103 1.38 -16.64 -17.56
N ILE A 104 1.34 -16.04 -16.38
CA ILE A 104 0.31 -15.03 -16.06
C ILE A 104 0.82 -13.65 -16.43
N VAL A 105 -0.01 -12.89 -17.13
CA VAL A 105 0.27 -11.48 -17.44
C VAL A 105 -0.70 -10.63 -16.62
N VAL A 106 -0.17 -9.70 -15.82
CA VAL A 106 -0.94 -8.78 -14.98
C VAL A 106 -0.48 -7.35 -15.17
N CYS A 107 -1.37 -6.38 -14.89
CA CYS A 107 -1.05 -4.97 -14.95
C CYS A 107 -0.53 -4.48 -13.60
N GLY A 108 0.62 -3.78 -13.57
CA GLY A 108 1.24 -3.25 -12.35
C GLY A 108 0.48 -2.08 -11.70
N ASP A 109 -0.62 -1.65 -12.29
CA ASP A 109 -1.49 -0.56 -11.84
C ASP A 109 -2.87 -1.03 -11.33
N THR A 110 -3.04 -2.33 -11.10
CA THR A 110 -4.27 -2.95 -10.54
C THR A 110 -4.04 -3.45 -9.12
N PRO A 111 -3.84 -2.56 -8.12
CA PRO A 111 -3.37 -2.95 -6.77
C PRO A 111 -4.43 -3.68 -5.93
N LEU A 112 -5.68 -3.76 -6.38
CA LEU A 112 -6.76 -4.39 -5.64
C LEU A 112 -6.92 -5.88 -5.94
N ILE A 113 -6.18 -6.41 -6.95
CA ILE A 113 -6.17 -7.84 -7.27
C ILE A 113 -5.68 -8.65 -6.07
N THR A 114 -6.32 -9.78 -5.79
CA THR A 114 -5.95 -10.63 -4.66
C THR A 114 -5.19 -11.87 -5.09
N ALA A 115 -4.41 -12.44 -4.18
CA ALA A 115 -3.73 -13.70 -4.40
C ALA A 115 -4.71 -14.86 -4.65
N GLU A 116 -5.85 -14.85 -3.94
CA GLU A 116 -6.91 -15.84 -4.11
C GLU A 116 -7.52 -15.80 -5.52
N THR A 117 -7.82 -14.60 -6.03
CA THR A 117 -8.33 -14.42 -7.39
C THR A 117 -7.34 -14.90 -8.43
N ILE A 118 -6.06 -14.57 -8.30
CA ILE A 118 -5.02 -15.05 -9.22
C ILE A 118 -4.90 -16.58 -9.13
N LYS A 119 -4.94 -17.15 -7.94
CA LYS A 119 -4.90 -18.60 -7.72
C LYS A 119 -6.08 -19.29 -8.42
N ASN A 120 -7.30 -18.85 -8.16
CA ASN A 120 -8.52 -19.39 -8.76
C ASN A 120 -8.48 -19.28 -10.30
N PHE A 121 -7.94 -18.17 -10.81
CA PHE A 121 -7.77 -17.95 -12.24
C PHE A 121 -6.79 -18.94 -12.89
N VAL A 122 -5.66 -19.22 -12.26
CA VAL A 122 -4.68 -20.21 -12.74
C VAL A 122 -5.25 -21.63 -12.64
N GLU A 123 -5.93 -21.97 -11.54
CA GLU A 123 -6.60 -23.26 -11.38
C GLU A 123 -7.72 -23.47 -12.43
N PHE A 124 -8.48 -22.43 -12.75
CA PHE A 124 -9.46 -22.48 -13.82
C PHE A 124 -8.81 -22.78 -15.18
N HIS A 125 -7.68 -22.12 -15.47
CA HIS A 125 -6.93 -22.35 -16.71
C HIS A 125 -6.46 -23.80 -16.82
N ASP A 126 -5.86 -24.34 -15.76
CA ASP A 126 -5.35 -25.72 -15.69
C ASP A 126 -6.48 -26.74 -15.81
N ASN A 127 -7.54 -26.60 -15.03
CA ASN A 127 -8.70 -27.52 -15.03
C ASN A 127 -9.44 -27.59 -16.37
N ASN A 128 -9.42 -26.52 -17.16
CA ASN A 128 -10.04 -26.48 -18.49
C ASN A 128 -9.07 -26.85 -19.61
N HIS A 129 -7.83 -27.24 -19.29
CA HIS A 129 -6.77 -27.52 -20.25
C HIS A 129 -6.68 -26.44 -21.34
N ALA A 130 -6.77 -25.16 -20.91
CA ALA A 130 -6.80 -24.05 -21.82
C ALA A 130 -5.41 -23.71 -22.35
N ASP A 131 -5.32 -23.26 -23.60
CA ASP A 131 -4.11 -22.69 -24.15
C ASP A 131 -3.99 -21.20 -23.78
N LEU A 132 -5.12 -20.51 -23.72
CA LEU A 132 -5.23 -19.09 -23.36
C LEU A 132 -6.49 -18.86 -22.54
N THR A 133 -6.35 -18.27 -21.37
CA THR A 133 -7.49 -17.78 -20.58
C THR A 133 -7.36 -16.27 -20.37
N VAL A 134 -8.45 -15.55 -20.58
CA VAL A 134 -8.54 -14.11 -20.35
C VAL A 134 -9.44 -13.86 -19.14
N MET A 135 -8.99 -13.06 -18.18
CA MET A 135 -9.89 -12.60 -17.13
C MET A 135 -10.82 -11.53 -17.68
N SER A 136 -12.11 -11.70 -17.47
CA SER A 136 -13.15 -10.75 -17.90
C SER A 136 -14.04 -10.34 -16.72
N ALA A 137 -14.83 -9.29 -16.93
CA ALA A 137 -15.80 -8.82 -15.95
C ALA A 137 -17.02 -8.21 -16.65
N ILE A 138 -18.14 -8.16 -15.97
CA ILE A 138 -19.38 -7.57 -16.49
C ILE A 138 -19.53 -6.17 -15.89
N PHE A 139 -19.49 -5.13 -16.74
CA PHE A 139 -19.65 -3.74 -16.31
C PHE A 139 -20.93 -3.13 -16.90
N GLU A 140 -21.70 -2.42 -16.08
CA GLU A 140 -22.84 -1.63 -16.57
C GLU A 140 -22.38 -0.49 -17.50
N ASN A 141 -21.24 0.11 -17.19
CA ASN A 141 -20.60 1.12 -18.05
C ASN A 141 -19.19 0.65 -18.44
N PRO A 142 -19.07 -0.08 -19.56
CA PRO A 142 -17.80 -0.69 -20.01
C PRO A 142 -16.86 0.28 -20.72
N LYS A 143 -17.11 1.58 -20.68
CA LYS A 143 -16.32 2.60 -21.37
C LYS A 143 -14.84 2.54 -21.04
N ASN A 144 -13.99 2.67 -22.06
CA ASN A 144 -12.53 2.63 -22.01
C ASN A 144 -11.90 1.23 -21.80
N TYR A 145 -12.68 0.15 -21.83
CA TYR A 145 -12.15 -1.21 -21.79
C TYR A 145 -12.26 -1.89 -23.17
N GLY A 146 -11.43 -2.88 -23.41
CA GLY A 146 -11.63 -3.83 -24.51
C GLY A 146 -12.86 -4.67 -24.28
N ARG A 147 -13.57 -5.07 -25.33
CA ARG A 147 -14.79 -5.89 -25.26
C ARG A 147 -14.50 -7.34 -25.62
N ILE A 148 -15.05 -8.25 -24.83
CA ILE A 148 -15.05 -9.68 -25.13
C ILE A 148 -16.10 -9.94 -26.22
N ILE A 149 -15.67 -10.42 -27.38
CA ILE A 149 -16.56 -10.70 -28.49
C ILE A 149 -16.79 -12.19 -28.59
N ARG A 150 -18.07 -12.59 -28.70
CA ARG A 150 -18.50 -13.98 -28.83
C ARG A 150 -19.22 -14.20 -30.16
N ASP A 151 -19.08 -15.40 -30.71
CA ASP A 151 -19.82 -15.80 -31.92
C ASP A 151 -21.28 -16.19 -31.62
N LYS A 152 -22.02 -16.62 -32.65
CA LYS A 152 -23.41 -17.05 -32.56
C LYS A 152 -23.64 -18.25 -31.62
N ASN A 153 -22.60 -19.00 -31.35
CA ASN A 153 -22.60 -20.15 -30.45
C ASN A 153 -22.09 -19.80 -29.04
N ASN A 154 -21.98 -18.51 -28.73
CA ASN A 154 -21.45 -17.98 -27.49
C ASN A 154 -19.96 -18.31 -27.25
N LYS A 155 -19.22 -18.70 -28.30
CA LYS A 155 -17.79 -18.98 -28.20
C LYS A 155 -17.01 -17.68 -28.21
N PHE A 156 -16.02 -17.55 -27.32
CA PHE A 156 -15.10 -16.40 -27.28
C PHE A 156 -14.21 -16.41 -28.54
N VAL A 157 -14.23 -15.33 -29.33
CA VAL A 157 -13.56 -15.27 -30.62
C VAL A 157 -12.58 -14.10 -30.77
N ALA A 158 -12.77 -13.02 -30.05
CA ALA A 158 -11.88 -11.85 -30.12
C ALA A 158 -12.03 -10.93 -28.91
N ILE A 159 -11.03 -10.07 -28.71
CA ILE A 159 -11.15 -8.86 -27.91
C ILE A 159 -11.03 -7.68 -28.89
N VAL A 160 -11.90 -6.68 -28.73
CA VAL A 160 -11.84 -5.45 -29.53
C VAL A 160 -11.68 -4.26 -28.61
N GLU A 161 -10.60 -3.49 -28.79
CA GLU A 161 -10.32 -2.31 -27.98
C GLU A 161 -11.37 -1.19 -28.23
N GLU A 162 -11.64 -0.38 -27.20
CA GLU A 162 -12.65 0.70 -27.24
C GLU A 162 -12.53 1.60 -28.48
N LYS A 163 -11.31 1.93 -28.91
CA LYS A 163 -11.05 2.84 -30.05
C LYS A 163 -11.31 2.20 -31.39
N ASP A 164 -11.22 0.89 -31.49
CA ASP A 164 -11.39 0.10 -32.70
C ASP A 164 -12.81 -0.53 -32.78
N ALA A 165 -13.60 -0.40 -31.72
CA ALA A 165 -14.91 -1.06 -31.60
C ALA A 165 -16.02 -0.32 -32.35
N THR A 166 -16.89 -1.08 -33.06
CA THR A 166 -18.13 -0.57 -33.65
C THR A 166 -19.13 -0.19 -32.55
N PRO A 167 -20.20 0.59 -32.88
CA PRO A 167 -21.25 0.91 -31.91
C PRO A 167 -21.89 -0.33 -31.25
N GLU A 168 -22.10 -1.40 -32.00
CA GLU A 168 -22.65 -2.66 -31.52
C GLU A 168 -21.69 -3.35 -30.55
N GLN A 169 -20.41 -3.37 -30.87
CA GLN A 169 -19.37 -3.92 -30.02
C GLN A 169 -19.21 -3.12 -28.71
N LYS A 170 -19.33 -1.78 -28.78
CA LYS A 170 -19.31 -0.91 -27.58
C LYS A 170 -20.45 -1.18 -26.61
N ALA A 171 -21.57 -1.71 -27.08
CA ALA A 171 -22.70 -2.10 -26.23
C ALA A 171 -22.47 -3.39 -25.43
N VAL A 172 -21.45 -4.19 -25.76
CA VAL A 172 -21.10 -5.39 -25.02
C VAL A 172 -20.61 -5.02 -23.63
N LYS A 173 -21.21 -5.63 -22.59
CA LYS A 173 -20.91 -5.36 -21.19
C LYS A 173 -19.74 -6.18 -20.63
N GLU A 174 -19.40 -7.31 -21.28
CA GLU A 174 -18.25 -8.12 -20.89
C GLU A 174 -16.95 -7.47 -21.37
N ILE A 175 -16.10 -7.12 -20.43
CA ILE A 175 -14.85 -6.39 -20.68
C ILE A 175 -13.63 -7.28 -20.45
N ASN A 176 -12.53 -6.93 -21.13
CA ASN A 176 -11.20 -7.48 -20.88
C ASN A 176 -10.59 -6.81 -19.66
N ALA A 177 -10.25 -7.60 -18.65
CA ALA A 177 -9.58 -7.13 -17.42
C ALA A 177 -8.08 -6.84 -17.61
N GLY A 178 -7.50 -7.22 -18.76
CA GLY A 178 -6.06 -7.06 -19.00
C GLY A 178 -5.19 -8.07 -18.28
N ILE A 179 -5.76 -9.17 -17.79
CA ILE A 179 -5.07 -10.25 -17.10
C ILE A 179 -5.24 -11.53 -17.92
N TYR A 180 -4.13 -12.22 -18.16
CA TYR A 180 -4.08 -13.40 -19.02
C TYR A 180 -3.35 -14.55 -18.33
N CYS A 181 -3.80 -15.79 -18.55
CA CYS A 181 -3.05 -17.01 -18.27
C CYS A 181 -2.80 -17.74 -19.59
N ILE A 182 -1.56 -18.05 -19.86
CA ILE A 182 -1.06 -18.47 -21.18
C ILE A 182 -0.29 -19.77 -21.01
N ASN A 183 -0.70 -20.82 -21.70
CA ASN A 183 0.17 -21.97 -21.91
C ASN A 183 1.29 -21.52 -22.85
N TRP A 184 2.47 -21.23 -22.27
CA TRP A 184 3.53 -20.54 -22.98
C TRP A 184 4.02 -21.30 -24.21
N LYS A 185 4.14 -22.61 -24.10
CA LYS A 185 4.61 -23.48 -25.19
C LYS A 185 3.73 -23.42 -26.43
N THR A 186 2.42 -23.26 -26.27
CA THR A 186 1.46 -23.29 -27.40
C THR A 186 1.17 -21.91 -27.95
N VAL A 187 1.26 -20.83 -27.14
CA VAL A 187 0.82 -19.48 -27.51
C VAL A 187 1.96 -18.49 -27.74
N SER A 188 3.19 -18.77 -27.27
CA SER A 188 4.30 -17.80 -27.34
C SER A 188 4.59 -17.27 -28.74
N ASP A 189 4.42 -18.08 -29.79
CA ASP A 189 4.61 -17.67 -31.17
C ASP A 189 3.67 -16.52 -31.58
N ALA A 190 2.53 -16.36 -30.92
CA ALA A 190 1.61 -15.25 -31.19
C ALA A 190 2.31 -13.89 -31.06
N PHE A 191 3.20 -13.73 -30.08
CA PHE A 191 3.87 -12.44 -29.80
C PHE A 191 4.81 -12.00 -30.90
N SER A 192 5.40 -12.94 -31.64
CA SER A 192 6.22 -12.63 -32.83
C SER A 192 5.39 -12.31 -34.10
N ASN A 193 4.09 -12.63 -34.07
CA ASN A 193 3.17 -12.44 -35.19
C ASN A 193 2.17 -11.28 -34.99
N LEU A 194 2.28 -10.55 -33.88
CA LEU A 194 1.45 -9.36 -33.64
C LEU A 194 1.68 -8.28 -34.70
N GLN A 195 0.61 -7.56 -35.02
CA GLN A 195 0.64 -6.44 -35.93
C GLN A 195 0.16 -5.17 -35.24
N ASN A 196 0.52 -4.01 -35.77
CA ASN A 196 0.13 -2.71 -35.21
C ASN A 196 -0.85 -1.93 -36.10
N ASN A 197 -1.60 -2.63 -36.96
CA ASN A 197 -2.60 -2.06 -37.85
C ASN A 197 -3.90 -1.75 -37.10
N ASN A 198 -3.85 -0.82 -36.15
CA ASN A 198 -4.97 -0.40 -35.31
C ASN A 198 -4.97 1.11 -35.06
N ALA A 199 -6.00 1.65 -34.41
CA ALA A 199 -6.18 3.09 -34.20
C ALA A 199 -5.04 3.77 -33.41
N GLN A 200 -4.21 3.01 -32.68
CA GLN A 200 -3.09 3.55 -31.90
C GLN A 200 -1.72 3.26 -32.49
N GLY A 201 -1.62 2.40 -33.53
CA GLY A 201 -0.35 1.97 -34.10
C GLY A 201 0.49 1.11 -33.13
N GLU A 202 -0.13 0.44 -32.16
CA GLU A 202 0.52 -0.33 -31.10
C GLU A 202 0.32 -1.84 -31.29
N TYR A 203 1.26 -2.64 -30.78
CA TYR A 203 1.10 -4.09 -30.70
C TYR A 203 0.25 -4.44 -29.49
N TYR A 204 -1.02 -4.79 -29.71
CA TYR A 204 -1.94 -5.12 -28.64
C TYR A 204 -1.78 -6.58 -28.18
N ILE A 205 -1.71 -6.80 -26.87
CA ILE A 205 -1.76 -8.17 -26.33
C ILE A 205 -3.11 -8.86 -26.66
N THR A 206 -4.19 -8.10 -26.78
CA THR A 206 -5.52 -8.61 -27.08
C THR A 206 -5.59 -9.37 -28.41
N ASP A 207 -4.70 -9.09 -29.36
CA ASP A 207 -4.66 -9.76 -30.66
C ASP A 207 -4.21 -11.24 -30.58
N ILE A 208 -3.56 -11.65 -29.46
CA ILE A 208 -3.21 -13.07 -29.27
C ILE A 208 -4.47 -13.96 -29.22
N VAL A 209 -5.62 -13.40 -28.79
CA VAL A 209 -6.89 -14.15 -28.74
C VAL A 209 -7.33 -14.53 -30.16
N LYS A 210 -7.35 -13.55 -31.07
CA LYS A 210 -7.71 -13.82 -32.48
C LYS A 210 -6.72 -14.79 -33.13
N TRP A 211 -5.43 -14.64 -32.83
CA TRP A 211 -4.38 -15.56 -33.33
C TRP A 211 -4.63 -16.99 -32.81
N ALA A 212 -4.87 -17.17 -31.51
CA ALA A 212 -5.11 -18.47 -30.89
C ALA A 212 -6.39 -19.15 -31.42
N VAL A 213 -7.47 -18.39 -31.57
CA VAL A 213 -8.72 -18.88 -32.21
C VAL A 213 -8.46 -19.33 -33.66
N GLY A 214 -7.70 -18.56 -34.43
CA GLY A 214 -7.31 -18.91 -35.81
C GLY A 214 -6.44 -20.18 -35.91
N LYS A 215 -5.76 -20.57 -34.84
CA LYS A 215 -5.00 -21.81 -34.71
C LYS A 215 -5.81 -22.97 -34.11
N ASN A 216 -7.11 -22.79 -33.85
CA ASN A 216 -8.00 -23.74 -33.18
C ASN A 216 -7.51 -24.14 -31.76
N LEU A 217 -6.81 -23.23 -31.06
CA LEU A 217 -6.41 -23.43 -29.68
C LEU A 217 -7.60 -23.24 -28.73
N SER A 218 -7.50 -23.83 -27.52
CA SER A 218 -8.52 -23.69 -26.47
C SER A 218 -8.43 -22.31 -25.81
N VAL A 219 -9.35 -21.41 -26.14
CA VAL A 219 -9.44 -20.06 -25.59
C VAL A 219 -10.64 -19.94 -24.65
N GLN A 220 -10.41 -19.53 -23.41
CA GLN A 220 -11.42 -19.40 -22.37
C GLN A 220 -11.51 -17.96 -21.84
N SER A 221 -12.64 -17.59 -21.26
CA SER A 221 -12.77 -16.40 -20.41
C SER A 221 -13.16 -16.81 -18.99
N TYR A 222 -12.49 -16.23 -18.01
CA TYR A 222 -12.81 -16.35 -16.60
C TYR A 222 -13.50 -15.06 -16.16
N ILE A 223 -14.80 -15.15 -15.86
CA ILE A 223 -15.58 -13.99 -15.42
C ILE A 223 -15.33 -13.78 -13.93
N LEU A 224 -14.84 -12.61 -13.58
CA LEU A 224 -14.55 -12.23 -12.20
C LEU A 224 -15.84 -11.80 -11.48
N ASP A 225 -16.04 -12.30 -10.27
CA ASP A 225 -17.22 -11.95 -9.46
C ASP A 225 -17.10 -10.56 -8.84
N ASN A 226 -15.89 -10.17 -8.38
CA ASN A 226 -15.65 -8.88 -7.76
C ASN A 226 -14.93 -7.92 -8.70
N ASN A 227 -15.67 -7.08 -9.38
CA ASN A 227 -15.13 -6.12 -10.35
C ASN A 227 -14.18 -5.07 -9.76
N GLU A 228 -14.18 -4.84 -8.45
CA GLU A 228 -13.26 -3.90 -7.81
C GLU A 228 -11.80 -4.34 -7.95
N GLU A 229 -11.54 -5.64 -8.04
CA GLU A 229 -10.19 -6.19 -8.09
C GLU A 229 -9.42 -5.83 -9.36
N ILE A 230 -10.12 -5.54 -10.46
CA ILE A 230 -9.50 -5.12 -11.73
C ILE A 230 -9.51 -3.61 -11.93
N PHE A 231 -9.74 -2.84 -10.87
CA PHE A 231 -9.75 -1.38 -10.94
C PHE A 231 -8.34 -0.84 -11.23
N GLY A 232 -8.12 -0.46 -12.49
CA GLY A 232 -6.84 0.09 -12.94
C GLY A 232 -6.70 1.58 -12.61
N ILE A 233 -5.57 1.95 -12.01
CA ILE A 233 -5.30 3.31 -11.58
C ILE A 233 -4.54 4.08 -12.67
N ASN A 234 -5.18 5.09 -13.24
CA ASN A 234 -4.62 5.94 -14.30
C ASN A 234 -4.62 7.43 -13.96
N SER A 235 -5.25 7.82 -12.86
CA SER A 235 -5.32 9.22 -12.40
C SER A 235 -5.28 9.29 -10.88
N LYS A 236 -5.01 10.50 -10.34
CA LYS A 236 -5.06 10.73 -8.88
C LYS A 236 -6.46 10.58 -8.30
N VAL A 237 -7.51 10.80 -9.11
CA VAL A 237 -8.90 10.53 -8.70
C VAL A 237 -9.08 9.02 -8.47
N GLN A 238 -8.68 8.20 -9.46
CA GLN A 238 -8.76 6.75 -9.33
C GLN A 238 -7.87 6.21 -8.20
N LEU A 239 -6.71 6.84 -7.94
CA LEU A 239 -5.87 6.49 -6.78
C LEU A 239 -6.62 6.71 -5.46
N ALA A 240 -7.34 7.82 -5.32
CA ALA A 240 -8.13 8.10 -4.13
C ALA A 240 -9.32 7.12 -3.98
N GLU A 241 -9.96 6.76 -5.09
CA GLU A 241 -11.04 5.76 -5.11
C GLU A 241 -10.53 4.38 -4.69
N ALA A 242 -9.42 3.91 -5.28
CA ALA A 242 -8.79 2.64 -4.90
C ALA A 242 -8.36 2.62 -3.42
N THR A 243 -7.85 3.75 -2.90
CA THR A 243 -7.52 3.88 -1.48
C THR A 243 -8.76 3.67 -0.59
N LYS A 244 -9.90 4.24 -0.96
CA LYS A 244 -11.16 4.06 -0.21
C LYS A 244 -11.66 2.61 -0.26
N ILE A 245 -11.60 1.97 -1.43
CA ILE A 245 -12.00 0.56 -1.60
C ILE A 245 -11.13 -0.34 -0.71
N LEU A 246 -9.82 -0.19 -0.79
CA LEU A 246 -8.88 -0.97 0.00
C LEU A 246 -9.06 -0.73 1.50
N ASN A 247 -9.23 0.53 1.91
CA ASN A 247 -9.50 0.88 3.29
C ASN A 247 -10.78 0.22 3.81
N LYS A 248 -11.88 0.34 3.08
CA LYS A 248 -13.17 -0.27 3.45
C LYS A 248 -13.03 -1.78 3.66
N LYS A 249 -12.36 -2.49 2.73
CA LYS A 249 -12.09 -3.93 2.86
C LYS A 249 -11.28 -4.24 4.13
N THR A 250 -10.23 -3.47 4.38
CA THR A 250 -9.38 -3.63 5.58
C THR A 250 -10.18 -3.43 6.87
N LEU A 251 -10.98 -2.37 6.95
CA LEU A 251 -11.78 -2.08 8.15
C LEU A 251 -12.83 -3.15 8.41
N ILE A 252 -13.49 -3.66 7.36
CA ILE A 252 -14.46 -4.77 7.50
C ILE A 252 -13.77 -6.02 8.06
N ASN A 253 -12.61 -6.40 7.53
CA ASN A 253 -11.87 -7.56 8.02
C ASN A 253 -11.49 -7.40 9.49
N LEU A 254 -10.94 -6.24 9.89
CA LEU A 254 -10.59 -5.96 11.29
C LEU A 254 -11.82 -6.03 12.21
N MET A 255 -12.97 -5.50 11.78
CA MET A 255 -14.22 -5.60 12.56
C MET A 255 -14.71 -7.04 12.70
N GLN A 256 -14.57 -7.86 11.67
CA GLN A 256 -14.89 -9.29 11.72
C GLN A 256 -13.95 -10.08 12.66
N GLU A 257 -12.71 -9.60 12.81
CA GLU A 257 -11.72 -10.13 13.75
C GLU A 257 -11.88 -9.61 15.20
N GLY A 258 -12.92 -8.82 15.46
CA GLY A 258 -13.28 -8.36 16.81
C GLY A 258 -12.75 -6.98 17.18
N VAL A 259 -12.27 -6.17 16.24
CA VAL A 259 -11.88 -4.78 16.48
C VAL A 259 -13.10 -3.88 16.39
N GLN A 260 -13.32 -3.02 17.37
CA GLN A 260 -14.39 -2.01 17.32
C GLN A 260 -13.88 -0.74 16.60
N ILE A 261 -14.41 -0.43 15.44
CA ILE A 261 -14.15 0.83 14.73
C ILE A 261 -15.39 1.72 14.84
N VAL A 262 -15.27 2.83 15.57
CA VAL A 262 -16.43 3.69 15.92
C VAL A 262 -16.97 4.44 14.71
N ASP A 263 -16.08 4.91 13.83
CA ASP A 263 -16.42 5.63 12.62
C ASP A 263 -15.54 5.17 11.45
N PRO A 264 -15.99 4.18 10.67
CA PRO A 264 -15.25 3.69 9.52
C PRO A 264 -15.02 4.73 8.42
N ASP A 265 -15.88 5.74 8.29
CA ASP A 265 -15.79 6.73 7.21
C ASP A 265 -14.62 7.70 7.39
N THR A 266 -14.23 7.98 8.64
CA THR A 266 -13.11 8.87 8.96
C THR A 266 -11.83 8.14 9.40
N THR A 267 -11.87 6.81 9.49
CA THR A 267 -10.75 5.97 9.92
C THR A 267 -10.03 5.35 8.73
N TYR A 268 -8.71 5.46 8.71
CA TYR A 268 -7.85 4.87 7.67
C TYR A 268 -6.80 3.97 8.30
N ILE A 269 -6.79 2.69 7.91
CA ILE A 269 -5.86 1.68 8.44
C ILE A 269 -5.22 0.90 7.29
N SER A 270 -3.88 0.87 7.27
CA SER A 270 -3.13 0.07 6.32
C SER A 270 -3.48 -1.43 6.42
N PRO A 271 -3.66 -2.14 5.29
CA PRO A 271 -3.91 -3.57 5.30
C PRO A 271 -2.75 -4.41 5.87
N GLU A 272 -1.57 -3.83 6.02
CA GLU A 272 -0.40 -4.49 6.64
C GLU A 272 -0.38 -4.37 8.17
N THR A 273 -1.37 -3.66 8.76
CA THR A 273 -1.49 -3.50 10.21
C THR A 273 -2.35 -4.60 10.80
N THR A 274 -1.86 -5.27 11.85
CA THR A 274 -2.63 -6.23 12.63
C THR A 274 -3.09 -5.60 13.94
N ILE A 275 -4.35 -5.85 14.33
CA ILE A 275 -4.95 -5.29 15.55
C ILE A 275 -5.65 -6.42 16.29
N GLY A 276 -5.36 -6.56 17.60
CA GLY A 276 -5.99 -7.57 18.43
C GLY A 276 -7.44 -7.24 18.78
N ALA A 277 -8.23 -8.29 19.03
CA ALA A 277 -9.65 -8.18 19.39
C ALA A 277 -9.87 -7.28 20.63
N ASP A 278 -11.09 -6.75 20.76
CA ASP A 278 -11.53 -5.82 21.82
C ASP A 278 -10.78 -4.48 21.84
N THR A 279 -9.94 -4.20 20.81
CA THR A 279 -9.34 -2.88 20.62
C THR A 279 -10.35 -1.93 19.99
N ILE A 280 -10.44 -0.72 20.55
CA ILE A 280 -11.37 0.33 20.10
C ILE A 280 -10.60 1.40 19.33
N ILE A 281 -10.98 1.62 18.08
CA ILE A 281 -10.47 2.69 17.22
C ILE A 281 -11.52 3.81 17.17
N LEU A 282 -11.15 4.97 17.66
CA LEU A 282 -12.00 6.17 17.69
C LEU A 282 -11.96 6.93 16.35
N PRO A 283 -12.86 7.88 16.09
CA PRO A 283 -12.90 8.62 14.82
C PRO A 283 -11.61 9.36 14.49
N ASN A 284 -11.36 9.55 13.18
CA ASN A 284 -10.22 10.30 12.64
C ASN A 284 -8.84 9.72 13.03
N VAL A 285 -8.74 8.40 13.14
CA VAL A 285 -7.46 7.70 13.32
C VAL A 285 -6.86 7.37 11.96
N TYR A 286 -5.55 7.60 11.81
CA TYR A 286 -4.79 7.27 10.62
C TYR A 286 -3.62 6.35 10.97
N ILE A 287 -3.65 5.10 10.48
CA ILE A 287 -2.61 4.09 10.73
C ILE A 287 -2.00 3.68 9.39
N THR A 288 -0.69 3.93 9.20
CA THR A 288 0.01 3.68 7.94
C THR A 288 1.15 2.69 8.09
N GLY A 289 1.34 1.88 7.04
CA GLY A 289 2.41 0.89 6.98
C GLY A 289 2.16 -0.36 7.82
N LYS A 290 3.22 -1.09 8.13
CA LYS A 290 3.16 -2.35 8.88
C LYS A 290 3.27 -2.09 10.37
N ASN A 291 2.20 -2.37 11.12
CA ASN A 291 2.16 -2.21 12.58
C ASN A 291 1.56 -3.45 13.24
N THR A 292 1.86 -3.63 14.52
CA THR A 292 1.21 -4.63 15.37
C THR A 292 0.62 -3.93 16.58
N ILE A 293 -0.68 -4.06 16.79
CA ILE A 293 -1.41 -3.51 17.93
C ILE A 293 -2.08 -4.65 18.67
N GLY A 294 -1.88 -4.72 19.97
CA GLY A 294 -2.40 -5.77 20.83
C GLY A 294 -3.91 -5.67 21.08
N LYS A 295 -4.39 -6.45 22.06
CA LYS A 295 -5.80 -6.53 22.47
C LYS A 295 -6.16 -5.46 23.50
N ASN A 296 -7.47 -5.15 23.62
CA ASN A 296 -8.02 -4.24 24.62
C ASN A 296 -7.38 -2.83 24.60
N CYS A 297 -6.87 -2.39 23.47
CA CYS A 297 -6.31 -1.06 23.33
C CYS A 297 -7.39 -0.02 23.03
N LYS A 298 -7.08 1.26 23.26
CA LYS A 298 -7.93 2.37 22.86
C LYS A 298 -7.10 3.39 22.08
N ILE A 299 -7.39 3.56 20.80
CA ILE A 299 -6.62 4.41 19.87
C ILE A 299 -7.49 5.57 19.40
N GLY A 300 -6.98 6.78 19.51
CA GLY A 300 -7.64 7.99 19.01
C GLY A 300 -8.38 8.79 20.08
N PRO A 301 -9.22 9.79 19.66
CA PRO A 301 -9.38 10.23 18.26
C PRO A 301 -8.19 11.07 17.77
N PHE A 302 -8.11 11.34 16.44
CA PHE A 302 -7.07 12.16 15.83
C PHE A 302 -5.64 11.68 16.14
N SER A 303 -5.42 10.38 16.19
CA SER A 303 -4.07 9.79 16.38
C SER A 303 -3.49 9.34 15.06
N HIS A 304 -2.16 9.47 14.92
CA HIS A 304 -1.41 8.99 13.78
C HIS A 304 -0.40 7.91 14.22
N VAL A 305 -0.65 6.66 13.86
CA VAL A 305 0.30 5.57 14.04
C VAL A 305 1.01 5.31 12.72
N ARG A 306 2.31 5.57 12.70
CA ARG A 306 3.15 5.42 11.50
C ARG A 306 3.84 4.07 11.51
N ASP A 307 4.32 3.68 10.33
CA ASP A 307 5.00 2.42 10.08
C ASP A 307 6.02 2.02 11.16
N GLY A 308 6.04 0.73 11.50
CA GLY A 308 6.99 0.12 12.43
C GLY A 308 6.65 0.28 13.91
N ALA A 309 5.40 0.59 14.25
CA ALA A 309 4.95 0.59 15.64
C ALA A 309 4.55 -0.83 16.11
N ILE A 310 5.02 -1.20 17.32
CA ILE A 310 4.61 -2.41 18.03
C ILE A 310 3.99 -1.98 19.35
N ILE A 311 2.68 -2.15 19.47
CA ILE A 311 1.88 -1.71 20.62
C ILE A 311 1.33 -2.95 21.30
N GLY A 312 1.62 -3.10 22.60
CA GLY A 312 1.18 -4.22 23.43
C GLY A 312 -0.32 -4.18 23.77
N ASN A 313 -0.70 -4.91 24.79
CA ASN A 313 -2.10 -5.03 25.23
C ASN A 313 -2.48 -3.94 26.24
N ASN A 314 -3.77 -3.61 26.32
CA ASN A 314 -4.31 -2.63 27.26
C ASN A 314 -3.63 -1.25 27.18
N VAL A 315 -3.16 -0.86 25.99
CA VAL A 315 -2.48 0.41 25.75
C VAL A 315 -3.48 1.48 25.33
N ARG A 316 -3.28 2.70 25.84
CA ARG A 316 -4.04 3.87 25.42
C ARG A 316 -3.17 4.82 24.61
N ILE A 317 -3.54 5.04 23.35
CA ILE A 317 -3.00 6.10 22.48
C ILE A 317 -4.12 7.12 22.28
N GLY A 318 -4.01 8.28 22.90
CA GLY A 318 -5.09 9.26 22.91
C GLY A 318 -4.99 10.29 21.78
N ASN A 319 -5.74 11.39 21.94
CA ASN A 319 -5.92 12.38 20.90
C ASN A 319 -4.65 13.21 20.60
N PHE A 320 -4.43 13.49 19.32
CA PHE A 320 -3.28 14.22 18.80
C PHE A 320 -1.94 13.61 19.20
N VAL A 321 -1.88 12.27 19.22
CA VAL A 321 -0.66 11.52 19.48
C VAL A 321 -0.13 10.96 18.17
N GLU A 322 1.16 11.14 17.92
CA GLU A 322 1.87 10.49 16.83
C GLU A 322 2.85 9.45 17.37
N ILE A 323 2.74 8.21 16.88
CA ILE A 323 3.65 7.10 17.17
C ILE A 323 4.40 6.71 15.90
N LYS A 324 5.74 6.55 15.98
CA LYS A 324 6.56 6.19 14.83
C LYS A 324 7.70 5.27 15.23
N LYS A 325 7.82 4.10 14.58
CA LYS A 325 8.94 3.15 14.78
C LYS A 325 9.26 2.93 16.25
N SER A 326 8.23 2.69 17.06
CA SER A 326 8.35 2.60 18.51
C SER A 326 7.71 1.33 19.06
N VAL A 327 8.29 0.81 20.13
CA VAL A 327 7.73 -0.30 20.90
C VAL A 327 7.09 0.24 22.17
N ILE A 328 5.82 -0.06 22.39
CA ILE A 328 5.06 0.35 23.57
C ILE A 328 4.52 -0.93 24.22
N LYS A 329 4.99 -1.24 25.44
CA LYS A 329 4.59 -2.44 26.15
C LYS A 329 3.25 -2.26 26.86
N ASP A 330 2.73 -3.36 27.44
CA ASP A 330 1.40 -3.49 28.00
C ASP A 330 1.09 -2.46 29.09
N ASN A 331 -0.19 -2.07 29.18
CA ASN A 331 -0.74 -1.18 30.20
C ASN A 331 -0.14 0.23 30.21
N THR A 332 0.42 0.67 29.09
CA THR A 332 1.07 1.99 28.94
C THR A 332 0.10 3.01 28.36
N ASN A 333 0.19 4.26 28.84
CA ASN A 333 -0.68 5.36 28.45
C ASN A 333 0.12 6.48 27.76
N VAL A 334 -0.26 6.83 26.54
CA VAL A 334 0.19 8.01 25.80
C VAL A 334 -1.06 8.77 25.38
N SER A 335 -1.60 9.57 26.31
CA SER A 335 -3.01 9.99 26.21
C SER A 335 -3.25 11.28 25.43
N HIS A 336 -2.27 12.19 25.31
CA HIS A 336 -2.54 13.54 24.79
C HIS A 336 -1.31 14.19 24.15
N LEU A 337 -1.49 14.81 22.95
CA LEU A 337 -0.61 15.82 22.36
C LEU A 337 0.88 15.44 22.34
N SER A 338 1.21 14.17 22.12
CA SER A 338 2.60 13.67 22.27
C SER A 338 3.16 13.14 20.96
N TYR A 339 4.48 13.28 20.79
CA TYR A 339 5.22 12.61 19.74
C TYR A 339 6.18 11.57 20.34
N ILE A 340 5.98 10.30 19.96
CA ILE A 340 6.78 9.16 20.38
C ILE A 340 7.42 8.54 19.12
N GLY A 341 8.67 8.87 18.89
CA GLY A 341 9.41 8.42 17.71
C GLY A 341 10.70 7.70 18.06
N ASP A 342 11.00 6.60 17.37
CA ASP A 342 12.19 5.77 17.54
C ASP A 342 12.44 5.44 19.04
N SER A 343 11.39 5.00 19.76
CA SER A 343 11.39 4.88 21.23
C SER A 343 10.98 3.48 21.70
N GLU A 344 11.42 3.12 22.92
CA GLU A 344 10.97 1.95 23.65
C GLU A 344 10.34 2.36 24.97
N LEU A 345 9.03 2.11 25.12
CA LEU A 345 8.28 2.33 26.35
C LEU A 345 8.00 0.99 27.01
N GLY A 346 8.40 0.86 28.26
CA GLY A 346 8.10 -0.29 29.11
C GLY A 346 6.62 -0.44 29.45
N SER A 347 6.32 -1.38 30.31
CA SER A 347 4.96 -1.61 30.82
C SER A 347 4.60 -0.60 31.90
N ARG A 348 3.31 -0.24 31.99
CA ARG A 348 2.76 0.69 32.99
C ARG A 348 3.43 2.08 32.98
N VAL A 349 3.95 2.49 31.83
CA VAL A 349 4.47 3.84 31.62
C VAL A 349 3.31 4.81 31.45
N ASN A 350 3.46 6.01 32.01
CA ASN A 350 2.50 7.09 31.78
C ASN A 350 3.19 8.31 31.18
N ILE A 351 2.79 8.67 29.97
CA ILE A 351 3.32 9.83 29.23
C ILE A 351 2.40 11.03 29.46
N GLY A 352 2.95 12.07 30.08
CA GLY A 352 2.27 13.35 30.28
C GLY A 352 1.98 14.08 28.98
N ALA A 353 0.89 14.84 28.95
CA ALA A 353 0.46 15.61 27.79
C ALA A 353 1.57 16.52 27.25
N GLY A 354 1.78 16.54 25.94
CA GLY A 354 2.81 17.38 25.31
C GLY A 354 4.23 16.83 25.43
N THR A 355 4.43 15.58 25.81
CA THR A 355 5.76 14.95 25.84
C THR A 355 6.26 14.68 24.42
N ILE A 356 7.51 15.11 24.16
CA ILE A 356 8.18 14.93 22.86
C ILE A 356 9.48 14.12 23.03
N THR A 357 9.63 13.05 22.27
CA THR A 357 10.93 12.40 22.10
C THR A 357 11.69 13.07 20.96
N ALA A 358 12.70 13.90 21.29
CA ALA A 358 13.51 14.60 20.31
C ALA A 358 14.57 13.65 19.75
N ASN A 359 14.19 12.85 18.76
CA ASN A 359 14.96 11.70 18.24
C ASN A 359 15.86 12.00 17.03
N TYR A 360 15.82 13.20 16.44
CA TYR A 360 16.53 13.53 15.22
C TYR A 360 17.51 14.67 15.39
N ASN A 361 18.78 14.43 15.02
CA ASN A 361 19.79 15.48 14.96
C ASN A 361 19.89 16.01 13.50
N PRO A 362 19.53 17.27 13.24
CA PRO A 362 19.53 17.82 11.88
C PRO A 362 20.93 18.03 11.29
N ILE A 363 21.97 18.12 12.12
CA ILE A 363 23.35 18.31 11.68
C ILE A 363 23.94 16.98 11.21
N SER A 364 23.91 15.96 12.07
CA SER A 364 24.45 14.63 11.73
C SER A 364 23.49 13.79 10.89
N LYS A 365 22.21 14.18 10.75
CA LYS A 365 21.11 13.41 10.13
C LYS A 365 20.88 12.04 10.78
N VAL A 366 21.38 11.84 11.99
CA VAL A 366 21.24 10.59 12.75
C VAL A 366 19.99 10.66 13.63
N LYS A 367 19.31 9.53 13.74
CA LYS A 367 18.24 9.30 14.71
C LYS A 367 18.76 8.51 15.88
N SER A 368 18.36 8.93 17.09
CA SER A 368 18.72 8.28 18.34
C SER A 368 17.47 7.81 19.08
N LYS A 369 17.63 6.81 19.93
CA LYS A 369 16.54 6.14 20.63
C LYS A 369 16.29 6.76 22.01
N THR A 370 15.01 6.89 22.39
CA THR A 370 14.57 7.14 23.76
C THR A 370 14.08 5.84 24.40
N ILE A 371 14.53 5.54 25.60
CA ILE A 371 14.10 4.37 26.37
C ILE A 371 13.41 4.84 27.65
N ILE A 372 12.19 4.41 27.87
CA ILE A 372 11.43 4.69 29.10
C ILE A 372 11.06 3.33 29.71
N LYS A 373 11.63 3.00 30.87
CA LYS A 373 11.46 1.69 31.47
C LYS A 373 10.17 1.57 32.27
N ASP A 374 9.91 0.37 32.77
CA ASP A 374 8.64 -0.01 33.40
C ASP A 374 8.27 0.94 34.56
N GLY A 375 7.00 1.34 34.61
CA GLY A 375 6.44 2.18 35.66
C GLY A 375 6.95 3.63 35.70
N ALA A 376 7.86 4.01 34.81
CA ALA A 376 8.32 5.40 34.72
C ALA A 376 7.22 6.32 34.17
N ASN A 377 7.33 7.61 34.48
CA ASN A 377 6.36 8.59 33.99
C ASN A 377 7.02 9.92 33.60
N THR A 378 6.36 10.63 32.69
CA THR A 378 6.76 12.00 32.32
C THR A 378 5.66 12.98 32.70
N GLY A 379 6.05 14.13 33.25
CA GLY A 379 5.15 15.26 33.43
C GLY A 379 4.82 15.94 32.11
N SER A 380 3.74 16.72 32.09
CA SER A 380 3.31 17.43 30.90
C SER A 380 4.38 18.37 30.35
N ASN A 381 4.41 18.54 29.01
CA ASN A 381 5.35 19.41 28.29
C ASN A 381 6.82 19.05 28.55
N SER A 382 7.14 17.77 28.71
CA SER A 382 8.53 17.30 28.83
C SER A 382 9.14 17.04 27.46
N VAL A 383 10.41 17.38 27.31
CA VAL A 383 11.20 17.06 26.10
C VAL A 383 12.32 16.09 26.49
N LEU A 384 12.34 14.93 25.86
CA LEU A 384 13.36 13.92 26.05
C LEU A 384 14.32 13.96 24.85
N VAL A 385 15.53 14.45 25.07
CA VAL A 385 16.56 14.61 24.01
C VAL A 385 17.33 13.31 23.86
N ALA A 386 17.03 12.55 22.82
CA ALA A 386 17.68 11.27 22.57
C ALA A 386 19.16 11.40 22.12
N PRO A 387 20.07 10.46 22.49
CA PRO A 387 19.76 9.25 23.25
C PRO A 387 19.55 9.51 24.74
N VAL A 388 18.50 8.96 25.34
CA VAL A 388 18.23 9.13 26.77
C VAL A 388 17.42 7.94 27.30
N THR A 389 17.74 7.53 28.56
CA THR A 389 17.02 6.49 29.28
C THR A 389 16.36 7.07 30.53
N ILE A 390 15.05 6.86 30.66
CA ILE A 390 14.30 7.07 31.90
C ILE A 390 14.15 5.70 32.55
N ASN A 391 14.86 5.44 33.65
CA ASN A 391 14.90 4.13 34.27
C ASN A 391 13.60 3.80 35.05
N GLU A 392 13.52 2.59 35.60
CA GLU A 392 12.31 2.04 36.23
C GLU A 392 11.78 2.97 37.31
N MET A 393 10.46 3.18 37.34
CA MET A 393 9.76 3.98 38.36
C MET A 393 10.25 5.42 38.48
N ALA A 394 11.11 5.90 37.55
CA ALA A 394 11.56 7.29 37.56
C ALA A 394 10.45 8.23 37.07
N SER A 395 10.51 9.46 37.55
CA SER A 395 9.57 10.52 37.23
C SER A 395 10.30 11.71 36.59
N VAL A 396 9.72 12.30 35.56
CA VAL A 396 10.15 13.56 34.99
C VAL A 396 9.14 14.65 35.36
N ALA A 397 9.59 15.73 35.97
CA ALA A 397 8.71 16.83 36.35
C ALA A 397 8.18 17.61 35.11
N ALA A 398 6.95 18.08 35.17
CA ALA A 398 6.34 18.84 34.08
C ALA A 398 7.21 20.04 33.63
N GLY A 399 7.29 20.27 32.32
CA GLY A 399 8.08 21.36 31.70
C GLY A 399 9.59 21.10 31.70
N SER A 400 10.05 19.87 31.94
CA SER A 400 11.48 19.56 31.98
C SER A 400 12.02 19.16 30.61
N ILE A 401 13.28 19.54 30.34
CA ILE A 401 14.07 19.11 29.19
C ILE A 401 15.16 18.16 29.70
N ILE A 402 15.07 16.89 29.31
CA ILE A 402 15.96 15.83 29.81
C ILE A 402 16.98 15.47 28.72
N THR A 403 18.26 15.68 29.05
CA THR A 403 19.40 15.47 28.15
C THR A 403 20.40 14.40 28.65
N LYS A 404 20.09 13.78 29.78
CA LYS A 404 20.90 12.71 30.41
C LYS A 404 19.98 11.66 30.99
N ASP A 405 20.49 10.46 31.15
CA ASP A 405 19.77 9.36 31.76
C ASP A 405 19.28 9.71 33.17
N VAL A 406 18.07 9.27 33.49
CA VAL A 406 17.46 9.45 34.81
C VAL A 406 17.52 8.11 35.55
N GLU A 407 18.09 8.12 36.74
CA GLU A 407 18.24 6.93 37.59
C GLU A 407 16.86 6.39 38.02
N ALA A 408 16.79 5.08 38.31
CA ALA A 408 15.57 4.46 38.80
C ALA A 408 15.09 5.13 40.10
N TYR A 409 13.77 5.22 40.26
CA TYR A 409 13.09 5.80 41.44
C TYR A 409 13.41 7.28 41.69
N SER A 410 14.00 7.99 40.73
CA SER A 410 14.42 9.40 40.85
C SER A 410 13.42 10.36 40.22
N LEU A 411 13.43 11.61 40.67
CA LEU A 411 12.72 12.72 40.05
C LEU A 411 13.71 13.63 39.32
N ALA A 412 13.57 13.76 37.99
CA ALA A 412 14.32 14.70 37.17
C ALA A 412 13.55 16.02 36.99
N VAL A 413 14.20 17.14 37.27
CA VAL A 413 13.66 18.50 37.16
C VAL A 413 14.64 19.44 36.52
N THR A 414 14.28 20.12 35.43
CA THR A 414 15.14 21.10 34.72
C THR A 414 14.51 22.47 34.49
N ARG A 415 13.38 22.75 35.15
CA ARG A 415 12.67 24.04 34.99
C ARG A 415 13.26 25.10 35.91
N SER A 416 13.24 26.37 35.44
CA SER A 416 13.65 27.53 36.25
C SER A 416 12.70 27.78 37.41
N PRO A 417 13.20 28.35 38.54
CA PRO A 417 12.35 28.82 39.62
C PRO A 417 11.29 29.83 39.16
N LEU A 418 10.11 29.77 39.73
CA LEU A 418 9.04 30.70 39.41
C LEU A 418 9.45 32.14 39.87
N ARG A 419 9.33 33.07 38.91
CA ARG A 419 9.51 34.50 39.20
C ARG A 419 8.19 35.24 38.94
N ILE A 420 7.65 35.88 39.94
CA ILE A 420 6.46 36.73 39.83
C ILE A 420 6.85 38.20 39.83
N ILE A 421 6.44 38.94 38.85
CA ILE A 421 6.60 40.40 38.77
C ILE A 421 5.25 41.02 39.03
N SER A 422 5.05 41.54 40.24
CA SER A 422 3.80 42.15 40.67
C SER A 422 3.48 43.39 39.83
N ASN A 423 2.20 43.58 39.51
CA ASN A 423 1.70 44.72 38.73
C ASN A 423 2.30 44.88 37.32
N TRP A 424 3.00 43.88 36.77
CA TRP A 424 3.67 44.00 35.45
C TRP A 424 2.67 44.39 34.34
N VAL A 425 1.49 43.80 34.29
CA VAL A 425 0.45 44.11 33.29
C VAL A 425 -0.06 45.54 33.47
N LYS A 426 -0.30 45.95 34.72
CA LYS A 426 -0.75 47.33 35.04
C LYS A 426 0.28 48.36 34.55
N MET A 427 1.56 48.17 34.87
CA MET A 427 2.64 49.04 34.40
C MET A 427 2.74 49.08 32.86
N LYS A 428 2.49 47.97 32.18
CA LYS A 428 2.49 47.94 30.71
C LYS A 428 1.30 48.69 30.11
N ILE A 429 0.11 48.57 30.69
CA ILE A 429 -1.06 49.34 30.27
C ILE A 429 -0.81 50.84 30.44
N GLU A 430 -0.28 51.25 31.58
CA GLU A 430 0.05 52.64 31.87
C GLU A 430 1.09 53.22 30.90
N GLN A 431 2.13 52.45 30.55
CA GLN A 431 3.11 52.81 29.53
C GLN A 431 2.48 53.00 28.14
N LEU A 432 1.56 52.13 27.74
CA LEU A 432 0.88 52.21 26.44
C LEU A 432 -0.16 53.35 26.39
N SER A 433 -0.85 53.57 27.48
CA SER A 433 -1.83 54.67 27.58
C SER A 433 -1.18 56.05 27.79
N GLY A 434 0.03 56.14 28.36
CA GLY A 434 0.77 57.39 28.54
C GLY A 434 1.57 57.87 27.32
N GLY A 435 1.68 57.05 26.26
CA GLY A 435 2.37 57.42 25.01
C GLY A 435 1.55 58.26 24.02
N ASN A 436 0.30 58.60 24.35
CA ASN A 436 -0.58 59.50 23.56
C ASN A 436 -0.78 60.84 24.23
N LYS A 437 0.28 61.53 24.63
CA LYS A 437 0.27 62.96 24.94
C LYS A 437 1.29 63.67 24.08
#